data_5c390e8c4fc75bcc493e2802ce933941
#
_entry.id   5c390e8c4fc75bcc493e2802ce933941
#
_cell.length_a   1.000
_cell.length_b   1.000
_cell.length_c   1.000
_cell.angle_alpha   90.00
_cell.angle_beta   90.00
_cell.angle_gamma   90.00
#
_symmetry.space_group_name_H-M   'P 1'
#
loop_
_entity.id
_entity.type
_entity.pdbx_description
1 polymer ?
#
loop_
_entity_poly.entity_id
_entity_poly.type
_entity_poly.pdbx_seq_one_letter_code
_entity_poly.pdbx_strand_id
1 'polypeptide(L)'
;MRIELATIQDVPELQELQHKAFGPQCIELGWKDAPPMTESLEHAYEEFSQCTTLKILDDEGRIIGSIRGNVTDGSLYMGRLMVLPEYRQQGIGKQLFREIQRLLPHNRAWLCTCKQVPAPYEFYLREGFRPYKDEIVGPGQTWVYMEKKIRERL
;
A
#
# COMPACT_ATOMS: atom_id res chain seq x y z
N MET A 1 16.19 -8.73 -8.26
CA MET A 1 15.17 -8.23 -7.30
C MET A 1 14.55 -9.41 -6.57
N ARG A 2 14.30 -9.25 -5.29
CA ARG A 2 13.62 -10.31 -4.54
C ARG A 2 12.67 -9.72 -3.52
N ILE A 3 11.53 -10.42 -3.34
CA ILE A 3 10.52 -10.07 -2.34
C ILE A 3 10.75 -10.93 -1.10
N GLU A 4 10.74 -10.30 0.07
CA GLU A 4 10.85 -11.00 1.34
C GLU A 4 10.07 -10.28 2.44
N LEU A 5 9.85 -10.95 3.57
CA LEU A 5 9.21 -10.33 4.73
C LEU A 5 10.14 -9.26 5.30
N ALA A 6 9.57 -8.09 5.59
CA ALA A 6 10.30 -7.04 6.28
C ALA A 6 10.46 -7.41 7.76
N THR A 7 11.52 -6.88 8.38
CA THR A 7 11.79 -7.04 9.80
C THR A 7 11.64 -5.70 10.50
N ILE A 8 11.61 -5.72 11.83
CA ILE A 8 11.45 -4.49 12.62
C ILE A 8 12.59 -3.49 12.37
N GLN A 9 13.78 -3.98 12.04
CA GLN A 9 14.93 -3.13 11.71
C GLN A 9 14.72 -2.35 10.41
N ASP A 10 13.81 -2.78 9.56
CA ASP A 10 13.51 -2.11 8.29
C ASP A 10 12.60 -0.87 8.44
N VAL A 11 11.97 -0.68 9.60
CA VAL A 11 10.96 0.38 9.77
C VAL A 11 11.48 1.78 9.42
N PRO A 12 12.66 2.22 9.86
CA PRO A 12 13.17 3.54 9.46
C PRO A 12 13.36 3.68 7.94
N GLU A 13 13.90 2.66 7.28
CA GLU A 13 14.08 2.68 5.82
C GLU A 13 12.73 2.66 5.09
N LEU A 14 11.75 1.92 5.62
CA LEU A 14 10.38 1.89 5.08
C LEU A 14 9.73 3.25 5.19
N GLN A 15 9.95 3.99 6.28
CA GLN A 15 9.42 5.35 6.43
C GLN A 15 10.05 6.31 5.41
N GLU A 16 11.35 6.18 5.18
CA GLU A 16 12.04 6.95 4.14
C GLU A 16 11.48 6.65 2.76
N LEU A 17 11.27 5.38 2.45
CA LEU A 17 10.64 4.96 1.22
C LEU A 17 9.24 5.59 1.08
N GLN A 18 8.46 5.61 2.16
CA GLN A 18 7.14 6.19 2.19
C GLN A 18 7.14 7.67 1.80
N HIS A 19 8.07 8.45 2.34
CA HIS A 19 8.22 9.85 2.00
C HIS A 19 8.61 10.05 0.53
N LYS A 20 9.51 9.22 0.02
CA LYS A 20 9.96 9.31 -1.38
C LYS A 20 8.86 8.89 -2.37
N ALA A 21 8.07 7.88 -2.00
CA ALA A 21 7.02 7.36 -2.87
C ALA A 21 5.79 8.27 -2.93
N PHE A 22 5.36 8.82 -1.80
CA PHE A 22 4.13 9.62 -1.70
C PHE A 22 4.38 11.13 -1.72
N GLY A 23 5.59 11.59 -1.40
CA GLY A 23 5.92 13.01 -1.29
C GLY A 23 5.58 13.83 -2.54
N PRO A 24 6.06 13.43 -3.73
CA PRO A 24 5.77 14.18 -4.95
C PRO A 24 4.27 14.33 -5.22
N GLN A 25 3.50 13.27 -5.01
CA GLN A 25 2.07 13.24 -5.18
C GLN A 25 1.36 14.17 -4.19
N CYS A 26 1.76 14.13 -2.93
CA CYS A 26 1.18 14.99 -1.90
C CYS A 26 1.46 16.48 -2.17
N ILE A 27 2.67 16.79 -2.67
CA ILE A 27 3.02 18.15 -3.06
C ILE A 27 2.13 18.62 -4.23
N GLU A 28 1.96 17.77 -5.23
CA GLU A 28 1.12 18.07 -6.40
C GLU A 28 -0.34 18.33 -6.00
N LEU A 29 -0.87 17.56 -5.03
CA LEU A 29 -2.21 17.74 -4.53
C LEU A 29 -2.35 18.89 -3.52
N GLY A 30 -1.26 19.48 -3.07
CA GLY A 30 -1.27 20.50 -2.03
C GLY A 30 -1.64 19.95 -0.65
N TRP A 31 -1.52 18.65 -0.45
CA TRP A 31 -1.88 17.98 0.81
C TRP A 31 -0.64 17.70 1.65
N LYS A 32 -0.19 18.73 2.37
CA LYS A 32 1.03 18.64 3.20
C LYS A 32 0.88 17.71 4.41
N ASP A 33 -0.33 17.62 4.95
CA ASP A 33 -0.63 16.85 6.15
C ASP A 33 -1.18 15.46 5.84
N ALA A 34 -0.94 14.94 4.63
CA ALA A 34 -1.37 13.60 4.26
C ALA A 34 -0.78 12.56 5.22
N PRO A 35 -1.56 11.55 5.63
CA PRO A 35 -1.08 10.56 6.60
C PRO A 35 0.28 9.95 6.29
N PRO A 36 0.63 9.59 5.02
CA PRO A 36 1.95 9.07 4.73
C PRO A 36 3.09 10.03 5.01
N MET A 37 2.82 11.34 5.04
CA MET A 37 3.85 12.37 5.21
C MET A 37 4.02 12.80 6.66
N THR A 38 3.01 12.55 7.51
CA THR A 38 2.98 13.01 8.90
C THR A 38 3.10 11.90 9.93
N GLU A 39 3.12 10.65 9.48
CA GLU A 39 3.25 9.50 10.39
C GLU A 39 4.56 9.57 11.18
N SER A 40 4.46 9.50 12.52
CA SER A 40 5.63 9.46 13.37
C SER A 40 6.33 8.09 13.26
N LEU A 41 7.62 8.05 13.60
CA LEU A 41 8.36 6.78 13.62
C LEU A 41 7.75 5.82 14.65
N GLU A 42 7.31 6.35 15.79
CA GLU A 42 6.63 5.56 16.83
C GLU A 42 5.38 4.90 16.28
N HIS A 43 4.53 5.65 15.58
CA HIS A 43 3.32 5.12 14.94
C HIS A 43 3.67 4.07 13.88
N ALA A 44 4.74 4.29 13.12
CA ALA A 44 5.20 3.34 12.11
C ALA A 44 5.59 2.00 12.75
N TYR A 45 6.24 2.01 13.92
CA TYR A 45 6.56 0.79 14.66
C TYR A 45 5.30 0.08 15.16
N GLU A 46 4.32 0.83 15.67
CA GLU A 46 3.05 0.26 16.13
C GLU A 46 2.31 -0.43 14.98
N GLU A 47 2.19 0.23 13.85
CA GLU A 47 1.53 -0.34 12.66
C GLU A 47 2.28 -1.57 12.16
N PHE A 48 3.60 -1.53 12.18
CA PHE A 48 4.41 -2.67 11.77
C PHE A 48 4.10 -3.90 12.62
N SER A 49 3.91 -3.72 13.93
CA SER A 49 3.62 -4.83 14.84
C SER A 49 2.24 -5.49 14.57
N GLN A 50 1.33 -4.78 13.91
CA GLN A 50 -0.04 -5.24 13.64
C GLN A 50 -0.23 -5.75 12.22
N CYS A 51 0.75 -5.56 11.35
CA CYS A 51 0.65 -5.89 9.93
C CYS A 51 1.72 -6.87 9.51
N THR A 52 1.46 -7.58 8.41
CA THR A 52 2.49 -8.29 7.67
C THR A 52 3.00 -7.34 6.59
N THR A 53 4.30 -7.10 6.56
CA THR A 53 4.91 -6.19 5.60
C THR A 53 5.86 -6.95 4.69
N LEU A 54 5.68 -6.77 3.38
CA LEU A 54 6.60 -7.28 2.37
C LEU A 54 7.47 -6.14 1.89
N LYS A 55 8.73 -6.46 1.58
CA LYS A 55 9.67 -5.53 0.94
C LYS A 55 10.21 -6.19 -0.32
N ILE A 56 10.54 -5.37 -1.31
CA ILE A 56 11.28 -5.82 -2.48
C ILE A 56 12.61 -5.10 -2.52
N LEU A 57 13.68 -5.86 -2.71
CA LEU A 57 15.05 -5.37 -2.69
C LEU A 57 15.63 -5.34 -4.10
N ASP A 58 16.46 -4.33 -4.40
CA ASP A 58 17.28 -4.34 -5.59
C ASP A 58 18.50 -5.25 -5.38
N ASP A 59 19.39 -5.33 -6.38
CA ASP A 59 20.55 -6.21 -6.33
C ASP A 59 21.58 -5.78 -5.29
N GLU A 60 21.49 -4.54 -4.80
CA GLU A 60 22.37 -3.99 -3.76
C GLU A 60 21.76 -4.10 -2.36
N GLY A 61 20.58 -4.70 -2.23
CA GLY A 61 19.92 -4.88 -0.95
C GLY A 61 19.13 -3.66 -0.46
N ARG A 62 18.92 -2.66 -1.33
CA ARG A 62 18.12 -1.48 -0.99
C ARG A 62 16.63 -1.79 -1.14
N ILE A 63 15.82 -1.32 -0.21
CA ILE A 63 14.36 -1.46 -0.29
C ILE A 63 13.84 -0.47 -1.34
N ILE A 64 13.26 -0.99 -2.41
CA ILE A 64 12.73 -0.18 -3.52
C ILE A 64 11.21 -0.21 -3.61
N GLY A 65 10.56 -1.05 -2.84
CA GLY A 65 9.11 -1.13 -2.78
C GLY A 65 8.66 -1.90 -1.56
N SER A 66 7.39 -1.73 -1.19
CA SER A 66 6.81 -2.38 -0.02
C SER A 66 5.28 -2.37 -0.10
N ILE A 67 4.66 -3.27 0.64
CA ILE A 67 3.21 -3.30 0.88
C ILE A 67 2.99 -3.91 2.26
N ARG A 68 1.91 -3.48 2.94
CA ARG A 68 1.52 -4.10 4.20
C ARG A 68 0.07 -4.55 4.16
N GLY A 69 -0.24 -5.57 4.96
CA GLY A 69 -1.60 -6.07 5.06
C GLY A 69 -1.85 -6.73 6.39
N ASN A 70 -3.12 -6.82 6.76
CA ASN A 70 -3.54 -7.63 7.90
C ASN A 70 -4.90 -8.25 7.62
N VAL A 71 -5.16 -9.38 8.24
CA VAL A 71 -6.44 -10.10 8.09
C VAL A 71 -7.21 -10.01 9.41
N THR A 72 -8.45 -9.52 9.33
CA THR A 72 -9.38 -9.45 10.45
C THR A 72 -10.72 -10.01 9.97
N ASP A 73 -11.22 -11.04 10.64
CA ASP A 73 -12.50 -11.69 10.31
C ASP A 73 -12.61 -12.08 8.83
N GLY A 74 -11.52 -12.62 8.27
CA GLY A 74 -11.47 -13.10 6.89
C GLY A 74 -11.27 -11.97 5.86
N SER A 75 -11.19 -10.71 6.26
CA SER A 75 -10.95 -9.58 5.37
C SER A 75 -9.49 -9.14 5.43
N LEU A 76 -8.83 -9.15 4.29
CA LEU A 76 -7.46 -8.65 4.14
C LEU A 76 -7.50 -7.16 3.82
N TYR A 77 -7.03 -6.34 4.76
CA TYR A 77 -6.72 -4.95 4.48
C TYR A 77 -5.32 -4.86 3.87
N MET A 78 -5.19 -4.10 2.79
CA MET A 78 -3.90 -3.80 2.16
C MET A 78 -3.67 -2.30 2.16
N GLY A 79 -2.46 -1.89 2.52
CA GLY A 79 -2.11 -0.48 2.57
C GLY A 79 -0.64 -0.22 2.29
N ARG A 80 -0.33 1.04 2.09
CA ARG A 80 1.03 1.53 1.86
C ARG A 80 1.74 0.77 0.75
N LEU A 81 1.07 0.53 -0.38
CA LEU A 81 1.73 0.02 -1.57
C LEU A 81 2.64 1.13 -2.10
N MET A 82 3.93 0.88 -2.06
CA MET A 82 4.95 1.89 -2.34
C MET A 82 5.99 1.33 -3.30
N VAL A 83 6.39 2.15 -4.29
CA VAL A 83 7.50 1.84 -5.18
C VAL A 83 8.27 3.14 -5.38
N LEU A 84 9.60 3.10 -5.28
CA LEU A 84 10.42 4.28 -5.57
C LEU A 84 10.12 4.80 -6.97
N PRO A 85 10.05 6.14 -7.15
CA PRO A 85 9.71 6.71 -8.46
C PRO A 85 10.53 6.18 -9.62
N GLU A 86 11.84 5.98 -9.43
CA GLU A 86 12.74 5.48 -10.48
C GLU A 86 12.49 4.02 -10.86
N TYR A 87 11.70 3.30 -10.08
CA TYR A 87 11.38 1.89 -10.34
C TYR A 87 9.93 1.67 -10.77
N ARG A 88 9.18 2.75 -10.99
CA ARG A 88 7.78 2.62 -11.43
C ARG A 88 7.67 2.10 -12.85
N GLN A 89 6.49 1.58 -13.20
CA GLN A 89 6.16 1.03 -14.53
C GLN A 89 6.98 -0.21 -14.91
N GLN A 90 7.50 -0.93 -13.91
CA GLN A 90 8.24 -2.18 -14.11
C GLN A 90 7.50 -3.40 -13.53
N GLY A 91 6.25 -3.23 -13.13
CA GLY A 91 5.45 -4.31 -12.57
C GLY A 91 5.76 -4.66 -11.12
N ILE A 92 6.57 -3.86 -10.42
CA ILE A 92 6.96 -4.12 -9.04
C ILE A 92 5.77 -4.01 -8.09
N GLY A 93 4.95 -2.96 -8.22
CA GLY A 93 3.75 -2.80 -7.40
C GLY A 93 2.78 -3.95 -7.58
N LYS A 94 2.62 -4.43 -8.81
CA LYS A 94 1.76 -5.56 -9.12
C LYS A 94 2.27 -6.86 -8.48
N GLN A 95 3.58 -7.08 -8.49
CA GLN A 95 4.19 -8.23 -7.83
C GLN A 95 3.94 -8.22 -6.33
N LEU A 96 4.16 -7.08 -5.67
CA LEU A 96 3.90 -6.90 -4.24
C LEU A 96 2.42 -7.11 -3.92
N PHE A 97 1.55 -6.50 -4.71
CA PHE A 97 0.11 -6.56 -4.50
C PHE A 97 -0.44 -7.97 -4.59
N ARG A 98 0.05 -8.73 -5.55
CA ARG A 98 -0.35 -10.13 -5.73
C ARG A 98 0.25 -11.05 -4.68
N GLU A 99 1.51 -10.80 -4.29
CA GLU A 99 2.21 -11.64 -3.31
C GLU A 99 1.60 -11.53 -1.92
N ILE A 100 1.20 -10.34 -1.46
CA ILE A 100 0.57 -10.20 -0.15
C ILE A 100 -0.77 -10.95 -0.10
N GLN A 101 -1.53 -10.95 -1.18
CA GLN A 101 -2.79 -11.68 -1.28
C GLN A 101 -2.58 -13.20 -1.28
N ARG A 102 -1.52 -13.65 -1.94
CA ARG A 102 -1.16 -15.08 -1.95
C ARG A 102 -0.70 -15.54 -0.57
N LEU A 103 0.02 -14.70 0.13
CA LEU A 103 0.62 -15.03 1.43
C LEU A 103 -0.39 -15.10 2.56
N LEU A 104 -1.40 -14.23 2.56
CA LEU A 104 -2.36 -14.09 3.65
C LEU A 104 -3.75 -14.61 3.24
N PRO A 105 -4.17 -15.80 3.76
CA PRO A 105 -5.49 -16.34 3.44
C PRO A 105 -6.62 -15.41 3.85
N HIS A 106 -7.58 -15.20 2.97
CA HIS A 106 -8.72 -14.30 3.17
C HIS A 106 -9.86 -14.66 2.22
N ASN A 107 -11.07 -14.18 2.51
CA ASN A 107 -12.23 -14.33 1.65
C ASN A 107 -12.71 -13.01 1.06
N ARG A 108 -12.16 -11.90 1.52
CA ARG A 108 -12.42 -10.55 1.03
C ARG A 108 -11.13 -9.74 1.18
N ALA A 109 -10.81 -8.92 0.18
CA ALA A 109 -9.69 -7.98 0.27
C ALA A 109 -10.23 -6.56 0.07
N TRP A 110 -9.67 -5.59 0.78
CA TRP A 110 -10.09 -4.20 0.65
C TRP A 110 -8.93 -3.23 0.86
N LEU A 111 -9.11 -2.04 0.32
CA LEU A 111 -8.12 -0.98 0.39
C LEU A 111 -8.82 0.37 0.21
N CYS A 112 -8.08 1.46 0.41
CA CYS A 112 -8.54 2.77 0.01
C CYS A 112 -7.46 3.48 -0.80
N THR A 113 -7.89 4.35 -1.71
CA THR A 113 -7.00 5.13 -2.56
C THR A 113 -7.55 6.54 -2.73
N CYS A 114 -6.70 7.48 -3.13
CA CYS A 114 -7.11 8.86 -3.32
C CYS A 114 -7.84 9.01 -4.66
N LYS A 115 -9.06 9.52 -4.63
CA LYS A 115 -9.90 9.71 -5.82
C LYS A 115 -9.25 10.65 -6.84
N GLN A 116 -8.49 11.64 -6.36
CA GLN A 116 -7.85 12.64 -7.20
C GLN A 116 -6.61 12.11 -7.93
N VAL A 117 -6.23 10.85 -7.70
CA VAL A 117 -5.08 10.23 -8.34
C VAL A 117 -5.56 9.02 -9.14
N PRO A 118 -5.73 9.17 -10.47
CA PRO A 118 -6.37 8.12 -11.28
C PRO A 118 -5.55 6.84 -11.45
N ALA A 119 -4.23 6.92 -11.51
CA ALA A 119 -3.40 5.76 -11.84
C ALA A 119 -3.54 4.59 -10.85
N PRO A 120 -3.46 4.78 -9.52
CA PRO A 120 -3.73 3.69 -8.58
C PRO A 120 -5.14 3.16 -8.66
N TYR A 121 -6.13 4.05 -8.78
CA TYR A 121 -7.54 3.64 -8.90
C TYR A 121 -7.75 2.72 -10.09
N GLU A 122 -7.23 3.09 -11.25
CA GLU A 122 -7.33 2.28 -12.46
C GLU A 122 -6.61 0.93 -12.31
N PHE A 123 -5.45 0.93 -11.64
CA PHE A 123 -4.72 -0.30 -11.37
C PHE A 123 -5.57 -1.26 -10.54
N TYR A 124 -6.20 -0.77 -9.45
CA TYR A 124 -7.04 -1.62 -8.61
C TYR A 124 -8.28 -2.14 -9.34
N LEU A 125 -8.86 -1.33 -10.22
CA LEU A 125 -9.97 -1.80 -11.08
C LEU A 125 -9.51 -2.96 -11.97
N ARG A 126 -8.33 -2.85 -12.57
CA ARG A 126 -7.77 -3.94 -13.41
C ARG A 126 -7.50 -5.21 -12.62
N GLU A 127 -7.18 -5.07 -11.33
CA GLU A 127 -6.95 -6.21 -10.45
C GLU A 127 -8.24 -6.81 -9.90
N GLY A 128 -9.38 -6.30 -10.33
CA GLY A 128 -10.70 -6.86 -9.99
C GLY A 128 -11.39 -6.23 -8.80
N PHE A 129 -10.83 -5.16 -8.27
CA PHE A 129 -11.44 -4.44 -7.15
C PHE A 129 -12.54 -3.50 -7.65
N ARG A 130 -13.54 -3.24 -6.82
CA ARG A 130 -14.66 -2.36 -7.13
C ARG A 130 -14.90 -1.37 -6.00
N PRO A 131 -15.19 -0.09 -6.31
CA PRO A 131 -15.48 0.90 -5.29
C PRO A 131 -16.80 0.61 -4.58
N TYR A 132 -16.85 0.88 -3.28
CA TYR A 132 -18.07 0.70 -2.51
C TYR A 132 -18.38 1.84 -1.55
N LYS A 133 -17.45 2.77 -1.33
CA LYS A 133 -17.62 3.87 -0.38
C LYS A 133 -16.63 4.99 -0.68
N ASP A 134 -17.05 6.23 -0.47
CA ASP A 134 -16.18 7.42 -0.52
C ASP A 134 -16.14 8.07 0.87
N GLU A 135 -15.01 8.72 1.18
CA GLU A 135 -14.84 9.46 2.44
C GLU A 135 -14.00 10.71 2.19
N ILE A 136 -14.50 11.88 2.58
CA ILE A 136 -13.74 13.13 2.50
C ILE A 136 -12.74 13.15 3.67
N VAL A 137 -11.44 13.24 3.38
CA VAL A 137 -10.37 13.12 4.37
C VAL A 137 -9.49 14.36 4.47
N GLY A 138 -9.71 15.36 3.63
CA GLY A 138 -8.95 16.60 3.66
C GLY A 138 -9.52 17.60 2.66
N PRO A 139 -9.01 18.84 2.58
CA PRO A 139 -9.50 19.86 1.66
C PRO A 139 -9.34 19.41 0.21
N GLY A 140 -10.46 19.09 -0.45
CA GLY A 140 -10.46 18.60 -1.82
C GLY A 140 -9.93 17.18 -1.99
N GLN A 141 -9.78 16.42 -0.88
CA GLN A 141 -9.25 15.05 -0.92
C GLN A 141 -10.33 14.05 -0.51
N THR A 142 -10.54 13.05 -1.35
CA THR A 142 -11.53 11.99 -1.11
C THR A 142 -10.87 10.64 -1.24
N TRP A 143 -11.06 9.78 -0.24
CA TRP A 143 -10.66 8.38 -0.33
C TRP A 143 -11.80 7.56 -0.92
N VAL A 144 -11.44 6.65 -1.83
CA VAL A 144 -12.35 5.66 -2.38
C VAL A 144 -11.98 4.32 -1.77
N TYR A 145 -12.93 3.69 -1.10
CA TYR A 145 -12.76 2.35 -0.56
C TYR A 145 -13.14 1.34 -1.63
N MET A 146 -12.28 0.37 -1.87
CA MET A 146 -12.46 -0.65 -2.90
C MET A 146 -12.34 -2.04 -2.30
N GLU A 147 -13.10 -2.99 -2.81
CA GLU A 147 -13.07 -4.37 -2.33
C GLU A 147 -13.11 -5.37 -3.47
N LYS A 148 -12.66 -6.58 -3.16
CA LYS A 148 -12.77 -7.75 -4.01
C LYS A 148 -13.15 -8.93 -3.14
N LYS A 149 -14.27 -9.57 -3.43
CA LYS A 149 -14.70 -10.77 -2.73
C LYS A 149 -14.22 -12.00 -3.49
N ILE A 150 -13.67 -12.97 -2.75
CA ILE A 150 -13.18 -14.21 -3.33
C ILE A 150 -14.30 -15.23 -3.23
N ARG A 151 -14.70 -15.78 -4.38
CA ARG A 151 -15.72 -16.82 -4.41
C ARG A 151 -15.12 -18.13 -3.90
N GLU A 152 -15.81 -18.75 -2.94
CA GLU A 152 -15.46 -20.10 -2.55
C GLU A 152 -15.71 -21.02 -3.74
N ARG A 153 -14.73 -21.88 -4.04
CA ARG A 153 -14.94 -22.96 -4.99
C ARG A 153 -15.66 -24.09 -4.26
N LEU A 154 -16.86 -24.38 -4.74
CA LEU A 154 -17.59 -25.54 -4.26
C LEU A 154 -17.00 -26.82 -4.82
#